data_2893b29a229c53d2f7c937faad0626cf
#
_entry.id   2893b29a229c53d2f7c937faad0626cf
#
_cell.length_a   1.000
_cell.length_b   1.000
_cell.length_c   1.000
_cell.angle_alpha   90.00
_cell.angle_beta   90.00
_cell.angle_gamma   90.00
#
_symmetry.space_group_name_H-M   'P 1'
#
loop_
_entity.id
_entity.type
_entity.pdbx_description
1 polymer ?
#
loop_
_entity_poly.entity_id
_entity_poly.type
_entity_poly.pdbx_seq_one_letter_code
_entity_poly.pdbx_strand_id
1 'polypeptide(L)'
;MLLPPLLLLAVRGVQMTRPCSPGCQCEVETFGLFASFSLTQVDCSGLGPHIVPVPIPLDTAHLDLSSNRLETVNESVLAGPGYTTLAGLDLSHNLLTSISPTAFSRLRYLESLDLSHNGLAALPAESFTSSPLSDVNLSHNRLREVSVSAFTTHSQGRALHVDLSHNLIRHLVPHHAQANLPTPTIQSLNLAWNRLRTVPNLQDLPLRYLSLDGNPLVAISPGDFKGLAGLTHLSLSSLHGLPKLKPYGFHELQGLQVLDLSNNPKLKWAGAEMFSGLGSLQELDLSGTDLVPLPEMLLLHFPALQSISVGQGVRCQRLVREGAYPRQPGSSSKVALHCIDAREPAVRNPNLVTNDVVWDQLKTAALG
;
A
#
# COMPACT_ATOMS: atom_id res chain seq x y z
N MET A 1 31.03 -5.50 37.76
CA MET A 1 29.66 -5.15 38.10
C MET A 1 29.02 -4.57 36.85
N LEU A 2 28.31 -5.37 36.08
CA LEU A 2 27.58 -4.97 34.88
C LEU A 2 26.13 -4.71 35.30
N LEU A 3 25.66 -3.47 35.16
CA LEU A 3 24.27 -3.11 35.35
C LEU A 3 23.41 -3.75 34.20
N PRO A 4 22.25 -4.35 34.51
CA PRO A 4 21.35 -4.86 33.47
C PRO A 4 20.66 -3.72 32.71
N PRO A 5 20.33 -3.90 31.41
CA PRO A 5 19.60 -2.90 30.66
C PRO A 5 18.20 -2.70 31.25
N LEU A 6 17.86 -1.48 31.58
CA LEU A 6 16.50 -1.08 31.95
C LEU A 6 15.56 -1.43 30.80
N LEU A 7 14.75 -2.46 30.96
CA LEU A 7 13.56 -2.67 30.17
C LEU A 7 12.64 -1.46 30.39
N LEU A 8 12.50 -0.62 29.38
CA LEU A 8 11.42 0.37 29.28
C LEU A 8 10.11 -0.41 29.10
N LEU A 9 9.49 -0.77 30.23
CA LEU A 9 8.09 -1.18 30.25
C LEU A 9 7.26 0.06 29.87
N ALA A 10 6.77 0.10 28.64
CA ALA A 10 5.71 1.01 28.27
C ALA A 10 4.47 0.63 29.09
N VAL A 11 4.25 1.34 30.18
CA VAL A 11 3.00 1.25 30.93
C VAL A 11 1.95 1.90 30.05
N ARG A 12 1.10 1.09 29.39
CA ARG A 12 -0.12 1.58 28.76
C ARG A 12 -0.98 2.18 29.87
N GLY A 13 -1.17 3.47 29.83
CA GLY A 13 -1.99 4.19 30.80
C GLY A 13 -3.47 3.79 30.67
N VAL A 14 -4.21 4.10 31.71
CA VAL A 14 -5.65 3.83 31.82
C VAL A 14 -6.37 4.62 30.75
N GLN A 15 -7.03 3.91 29.83
CA GLN A 15 -7.90 4.47 28.81
C GLN A 15 -9.18 4.98 29.51
N MET A 16 -9.38 6.28 29.56
CA MET A 16 -10.59 6.90 30.10
C MET A 16 -11.45 7.41 28.95
N THR A 17 -12.63 6.83 28.77
CA THR A 17 -13.65 7.39 27.86
C THR A 17 -14.48 8.43 28.61
N ARG A 18 -14.65 9.60 28.01
CA ARG A 18 -15.50 10.68 28.54
C ARG A 18 -16.22 11.41 27.40
N PRO A 19 -17.46 11.88 27.60
CA PRO A 19 -18.10 12.74 26.63
C PRO A 19 -17.34 14.07 26.55
N CYS A 20 -16.99 14.50 25.34
CA CYS A 20 -16.24 15.73 25.13
C CYS A 20 -16.95 16.78 24.28
N SER A 21 -17.80 16.37 23.37
CA SER A 21 -18.71 17.21 22.58
C SER A 21 -20.04 16.50 22.46
N PRO A 22 -21.16 17.18 22.28
CA PRO A 22 -22.47 16.54 22.16
C PRO A 22 -22.44 15.45 21.05
N GLY A 23 -22.64 14.19 21.45
CA GLY A 23 -22.63 13.03 20.57
C GLY A 23 -21.27 12.39 20.30
N CYS A 24 -20.17 13.05 20.57
CA CYS A 24 -18.82 12.49 20.40
C CYS A 24 -18.33 11.77 21.66
N GLN A 25 -17.42 10.82 21.47
CA GLN A 25 -16.70 10.15 22.55
C GLN A 25 -15.22 10.55 22.50
N CYS A 26 -14.61 10.79 23.65
CA CYS A 26 -13.19 11.08 23.75
C CYS A 26 -12.48 10.01 24.55
N GLU A 27 -11.43 9.48 23.98
CA GLU A 27 -10.49 8.59 24.66
C GLU A 27 -9.18 9.34 24.88
N VAL A 28 -8.66 9.26 26.10
CA VAL A 28 -7.39 9.90 26.46
C VAL A 28 -6.38 8.81 26.76
N GLU A 29 -5.35 8.74 25.95
CA GLU A 29 -4.18 7.90 26.21
C GLU A 29 -3.11 8.74 26.89
N THR A 30 -2.62 8.28 28.03
CA THR A 30 -1.53 8.91 28.74
C THR A 30 -0.28 8.07 28.63
N PHE A 31 0.87 8.70 28.40
CA PHE A 31 2.18 8.02 28.28
C PHE A 31 3.28 8.87 28.88
N GLY A 32 4.46 8.24 29.00
CA GLY A 32 5.62 8.86 29.64
C GLY A 32 5.68 8.65 31.15
N LEU A 33 6.77 9.10 31.76
CA LEU A 33 6.96 9.04 33.21
C LEU A 33 5.90 9.93 33.89
N PHE A 34 5.12 9.33 34.81
CA PHE A 34 4.03 10.00 35.54
C PHE A 34 2.88 10.51 34.67
N ALA A 35 2.60 9.84 33.53
CA ALA A 35 1.55 10.26 32.58
C ALA A 35 1.69 11.74 32.16
N SER A 36 2.91 12.16 31.87
CA SER A 36 3.25 13.55 31.56
C SER A 36 2.79 14.03 30.19
N PHE A 37 2.38 13.10 29.33
CA PHE A 37 1.83 13.38 27.99
C PHE A 37 0.47 12.74 27.86
N SER A 38 -0.46 13.42 27.16
CA SER A 38 -1.76 12.89 26.78
C SER A 38 -2.00 13.12 25.30
N LEU A 39 -2.60 12.13 24.63
CA LEU A 39 -3.19 12.26 23.31
C LEU A 39 -4.68 11.95 23.41
N THR A 40 -5.49 12.79 22.81
CA THR A 40 -6.94 12.60 22.78
C THR A 40 -7.35 12.08 21.41
N GLN A 41 -8.08 10.97 21.40
CA GLN A 41 -8.79 10.47 20.23
C GLN A 41 -10.26 10.88 20.38
N VAL A 42 -10.83 11.45 19.34
CA VAL A 42 -12.22 11.93 19.32
C VAL A 42 -12.99 11.18 18.26
N ASP A 43 -13.98 10.42 18.69
CA ASP A 43 -14.91 9.71 17.80
C ASP A 43 -16.22 10.48 17.72
N CYS A 44 -16.52 11.02 16.55
CA CYS A 44 -17.75 11.70 16.16
C CYS A 44 -18.41 11.00 14.97
N SER A 45 -18.21 9.70 14.82
CA SER A 45 -18.76 8.92 13.71
C SER A 45 -20.29 8.79 13.81
N GLY A 46 -20.97 8.74 12.68
CA GLY A 46 -22.41 8.45 12.58
C GLY A 46 -23.35 9.48 13.17
N LEU A 47 -22.93 10.70 13.43
CA LEU A 47 -23.75 11.74 14.10
C LEU A 47 -24.68 12.52 13.15
N GLY A 48 -24.47 12.43 11.84
CA GLY A 48 -25.35 13.05 10.85
C GLY A 48 -24.79 14.28 10.14
N PRO A 49 -25.65 15.10 9.46
CA PRO A 49 -25.17 16.05 8.46
C PRO A 49 -24.61 17.38 9.01
N HIS A 50 -24.92 17.73 10.23
CA HIS A 50 -24.65 19.09 10.76
C HIS A 50 -23.70 19.10 11.96
N ILE A 51 -22.72 18.21 11.94
CA ILE A 51 -21.81 18.05 13.09
C ILE A 51 -20.58 18.96 13.04
N VAL A 52 -20.20 19.48 11.88
CA VAL A 52 -18.95 20.21 11.71
C VAL A 52 -19.16 21.73 11.60
N PRO A 53 -18.24 22.55 12.10
CA PRO A 53 -17.06 22.18 12.88
C PRO A 53 -17.44 21.71 14.30
N VAL A 54 -16.80 20.59 14.75
CA VAL A 54 -16.96 20.08 16.11
C VAL A 54 -15.99 20.80 17.03
N PRO A 55 -16.40 21.33 18.18
CA PRO A 55 -15.46 21.82 19.18
C PRO A 55 -14.75 20.62 19.83
N ILE A 56 -13.49 20.39 19.45
CA ILE A 56 -12.65 19.29 19.95
C ILE A 56 -11.57 19.81 20.91
N PRO A 57 -11.06 18.97 21.83
CA PRO A 57 -9.97 19.34 22.73
C PRO A 57 -8.70 19.77 21.96
N LEU A 58 -7.90 20.63 22.60
CA LEU A 58 -6.69 21.18 21.99
C LEU A 58 -5.58 20.15 21.77
N ASP A 59 -5.61 19.05 22.52
CA ASP A 59 -4.68 17.92 22.47
C ASP A 59 -5.20 16.76 21.62
N THR A 60 -6.18 17.02 20.74
CA THR A 60 -6.72 16.00 19.84
C THR A 60 -5.70 15.61 18.79
N ALA A 61 -5.28 14.35 18.81
CA ALA A 61 -4.38 13.78 17.84
C ALA A 61 -5.14 13.10 16.69
N HIS A 62 -6.25 12.43 17.00
CA HIS A 62 -7.07 11.71 16.03
C HIS A 62 -8.51 12.12 16.11
N LEU A 63 -9.12 12.39 14.96
CA LEU A 63 -10.55 12.74 14.84
C LEU A 63 -11.21 11.82 13.82
N ASP A 64 -12.22 11.09 14.29
CA ASP A 64 -13.08 10.29 13.45
C ASP A 64 -14.39 11.06 13.17
N LEU A 65 -14.62 11.39 11.90
CA LEU A 65 -15.82 11.98 11.34
C LEU A 65 -16.47 11.04 10.30
N SER A 66 -16.13 9.76 10.35
CA SER A 66 -16.63 8.77 9.40
C SER A 66 -18.13 8.54 9.53
N SER A 67 -18.72 7.93 8.51
CA SER A 67 -20.13 7.49 8.51
C SER A 67 -21.15 8.61 8.79
N ASN A 68 -20.78 9.84 8.45
CA ASN A 68 -21.66 11.01 8.54
C ASN A 68 -22.30 11.31 7.17
N ARG A 69 -22.78 12.52 6.95
CA ARG A 69 -23.39 12.97 5.69
C ARG A 69 -22.74 14.24 5.17
N LEU A 70 -21.42 14.34 5.33
CA LEU A 70 -20.66 15.49 4.83
C LEU A 70 -20.62 15.45 3.30
N GLU A 71 -21.02 16.56 2.66
CA GLU A 71 -21.04 16.64 1.19
C GLU A 71 -19.80 17.35 0.62
N THR A 72 -19.21 18.25 1.41
CA THR A 72 -18.01 19.02 1.02
C THR A 72 -17.09 19.21 2.22
N VAL A 73 -15.79 19.30 1.95
CA VAL A 73 -14.76 19.71 2.92
C VAL A 73 -14.09 20.98 2.44
N ASN A 74 -14.15 21.99 3.29
CA ASN A 74 -13.50 23.28 3.07
C ASN A 74 -12.83 23.76 4.38
N GLU A 75 -12.19 24.91 4.33
CA GLU A 75 -11.48 25.45 5.50
C GLU A 75 -12.37 25.67 6.73
N SER A 76 -13.65 25.98 6.54
CA SER A 76 -14.57 26.23 7.67
C SER A 76 -15.02 24.96 8.37
N VAL A 77 -15.06 23.83 7.65
CA VAL A 77 -15.41 22.51 8.20
C VAL A 77 -14.37 22.03 9.21
N LEU A 78 -13.10 22.31 8.95
CA LEU A 78 -11.97 21.92 9.77
C LEU A 78 -11.37 23.13 10.52
N ALA A 79 -12.23 24.11 10.85
CA ALA A 79 -11.84 25.33 11.55
C ALA A 79 -11.96 25.18 13.06
N GLY A 80 -10.90 25.48 13.76
CA GLY A 80 -10.86 25.47 15.22
C GLY A 80 -9.47 25.18 15.76
N PRO A 81 -9.17 25.61 16.98
CA PRO A 81 -7.83 25.44 17.55
C PRO A 81 -7.45 23.96 17.77
N GLY A 82 -8.41 23.10 18.11
CA GLY A 82 -8.15 21.67 18.28
C GLY A 82 -7.83 20.92 16.99
N TYR A 83 -8.20 21.45 15.82
CA TYR A 83 -7.87 20.83 14.54
C TYR A 83 -6.41 20.99 14.13
N THR A 84 -5.72 21.98 14.67
CA THR A 84 -4.33 22.27 14.28
C THR A 84 -3.33 21.24 14.80
N THR A 85 -3.72 20.40 15.74
CA THR A 85 -2.89 19.37 16.38
C THR A 85 -3.12 17.97 15.80
N LEU A 86 -4.10 17.82 14.89
CA LEU A 86 -4.46 16.53 14.32
C LEU A 86 -3.28 15.87 13.58
N ALA A 87 -3.00 14.64 13.96
CA ALA A 87 -2.13 13.71 13.26
C ALA A 87 -2.94 12.73 12.38
N GLY A 88 -4.16 12.37 12.77
CA GLY A 88 -5.07 11.51 12.01
C GLY A 88 -6.46 12.13 11.85
N LEU A 89 -7.02 11.99 10.65
CA LEU A 89 -8.38 12.44 10.31
C LEU A 89 -9.07 11.39 9.45
N ASP A 90 -10.18 10.86 9.95
CA ASP A 90 -11.05 9.95 9.20
C ASP A 90 -12.31 10.69 8.73
N LEU A 91 -12.50 10.77 7.42
CA LEU A 91 -13.65 11.31 6.71
C LEU A 91 -14.31 10.25 5.82
N SER A 92 -14.01 8.97 6.06
CA SER A 92 -14.54 7.87 5.25
C SER A 92 -16.06 7.74 5.39
N HIS A 93 -16.66 7.03 4.43
CA HIS A 93 -18.10 6.75 4.44
C HIS A 93 -18.99 7.99 4.59
N ASN A 94 -18.64 9.08 3.93
CA ASN A 94 -19.42 10.30 3.84
C ASN A 94 -20.04 10.47 2.44
N LEU A 95 -20.58 11.63 2.15
CA LEU A 95 -21.16 11.98 0.85
C LEU A 95 -20.30 13.00 0.09
N LEU A 96 -19.00 13.03 0.36
CA LEU A 96 -18.08 14.02 -0.20
C LEU A 96 -18.01 13.90 -1.72
N THR A 97 -18.40 14.95 -2.40
CA THR A 97 -18.28 15.05 -3.87
C THR A 97 -17.14 15.95 -4.31
N SER A 98 -16.69 16.83 -3.44
CA SER A 98 -15.58 17.75 -3.69
C SER A 98 -14.82 18.11 -2.41
N ILE A 99 -13.55 18.47 -2.59
CA ILE A 99 -12.66 19.00 -1.55
C ILE A 99 -12.16 20.36 -2.03
N SER A 100 -12.18 21.36 -1.14
CA SER A 100 -11.54 22.65 -1.45
C SER A 100 -10.03 22.49 -1.54
N PRO A 101 -9.34 23.18 -2.46
CA PRO A 101 -7.87 23.12 -2.55
C PRO A 101 -7.15 23.46 -1.24
N THR A 102 -7.76 24.24 -0.37
CA THR A 102 -7.22 24.72 0.89
C THR A 102 -7.79 24.00 2.10
N ALA A 103 -8.61 22.96 1.92
CA ALA A 103 -9.33 22.28 3.00
C ALA A 103 -8.42 21.82 4.14
N PHE A 104 -7.25 21.31 3.82
CA PHE A 104 -6.28 20.78 4.80
C PHE A 104 -5.12 21.74 5.10
N SER A 105 -5.17 22.97 4.63
CA SER A 105 -4.05 23.94 4.69
C SER A 105 -3.62 24.26 6.13
N ARG A 106 -4.50 24.10 7.12
CA ARG A 106 -4.25 24.36 8.54
C ARG A 106 -3.77 23.14 9.32
N LEU A 107 -3.87 21.93 8.74
CA LEU A 107 -3.56 20.66 9.39
C LEU A 107 -2.07 20.31 9.21
N ARG A 108 -1.20 21.10 9.83
CA ARG A 108 0.26 21.03 9.62
C ARG A 108 0.94 19.80 10.21
N TYR A 109 0.24 19.03 11.03
CA TYR A 109 0.75 17.81 11.66
C TYR A 109 0.05 16.55 11.15
N LEU A 110 -0.86 16.69 10.16
CA LEU A 110 -1.62 15.56 9.65
C LEU A 110 -0.71 14.56 8.95
N GLU A 111 -0.66 13.34 9.47
CA GLU A 111 0.13 12.22 8.97
C GLU A 111 -0.75 11.18 8.27
N SER A 112 -2.00 10.99 8.72
CA SER A 112 -2.95 10.03 8.15
C SER A 112 -4.27 10.68 7.81
N LEU A 113 -4.76 10.43 6.59
CA LEU A 113 -6.03 10.96 6.08
C LEU A 113 -6.82 9.87 5.36
N ASP A 114 -8.00 9.54 5.89
CA ASP A 114 -8.93 8.63 5.22
C ASP A 114 -10.10 9.41 4.58
N LEU A 115 -10.22 9.29 3.26
CA LEU A 115 -11.28 9.86 2.43
C LEU A 115 -12.01 8.76 1.65
N SER A 116 -11.84 7.49 2.04
CA SER A 116 -12.42 6.36 1.34
C SER A 116 -13.95 6.34 1.39
N HIS A 117 -14.55 5.56 0.50
CA HIS A 117 -16.01 5.40 0.47
C HIS A 117 -16.80 6.72 0.39
N ASN A 118 -16.38 7.58 -0.52
CA ASN A 118 -17.02 8.85 -0.81
C ASN A 118 -17.42 8.96 -2.30
N GLY A 119 -17.83 10.15 -2.73
CA GLY A 119 -18.23 10.44 -4.11
C GLY A 119 -17.25 11.32 -4.89
N LEU A 120 -15.99 11.42 -4.45
CA LEU A 120 -15.00 12.34 -5.03
C LEU A 120 -14.73 11.99 -6.50
N ALA A 121 -14.95 12.97 -7.38
CA ALA A 121 -14.75 12.80 -8.82
C ALA A 121 -13.39 13.35 -9.32
N ALA A 122 -12.79 14.25 -8.56
CA ALA A 122 -11.49 14.86 -8.84
C ALA A 122 -10.79 15.25 -7.53
N LEU A 123 -9.47 15.37 -7.60
CA LEU A 123 -8.64 15.95 -6.55
C LEU A 123 -8.07 17.27 -7.07
N PRO A 124 -8.17 18.36 -6.31
CA PRO A 124 -7.47 19.60 -6.64
C PRO A 124 -5.95 19.35 -6.64
N ALA A 125 -5.23 20.05 -7.51
CA ALA A 125 -3.77 20.05 -7.47
C ALA A 125 -3.29 20.57 -6.09
N GLU A 126 -2.19 19.99 -5.60
CA GLU A 126 -1.54 20.44 -4.36
C GLU A 126 -2.43 20.35 -3.10
N SER A 127 -3.46 19.50 -3.09
CA SER A 127 -4.40 19.35 -1.97
C SER A 127 -3.73 19.02 -0.64
N PHE A 128 -2.55 18.40 -0.67
CA PHE A 128 -1.88 17.85 0.51
C PHE A 128 -0.54 18.51 0.82
N THR A 129 -0.21 19.62 0.17
CA THR A 129 1.11 20.27 0.28
C THR A 129 1.43 20.82 1.67
N SER A 130 0.42 21.08 2.49
CA SER A 130 0.61 21.71 3.82
C SER A 130 0.89 20.72 4.94
N SER A 131 0.73 19.42 4.70
CA SER A 131 0.74 18.38 5.73
C SER A 131 1.87 17.37 5.50
N PRO A 132 2.46 16.81 6.56
CA PRO A 132 3.49 15.78 6.46
C PRO A 132 2.90 14.37 6.28
N LEU A 133 1.91 14.22 5.40
CA LEU A 133 1.19 12.97 5.19
C LEU A 133 2.13 11.81 4.88
N SER A 134 1.90 10.70 5.54
CA SER A 134 2.51 9.40 5.30
C SER A 134 1.50 8.37 4.80
N ASP A 135 0.19 8.60 5.03
CA ASP A 135 -0.88 7.71 4.62
C ASP A 135 -2.08 8.48 4.08
N VAL A 136 -2.54 8.14 2.87
CA VAL A 136 -3.71 8.75 2.22
C VAL A 136 -4.56 7.66 1.58
N ASN A 137 -5.74 7.44 2.15
CA ASN A 137 -6.73 6.51 1.62
C ASN A 137 -7.82 7.26 0.84
N LEU A 138 -7.88 7.03 -0.46
CA LEU A 138 -8.87 7.56 -1.41
C LEU A 138 -9.64 6.44 -2.11
N SER A 139 -9.57 5.23 -1.58
CA SER A 139 -10.24 4.07 -2.17
C SER A 139 -11.77 4.24 -2.22
N HIS A 140 -12.42 3.49 -3.09
CA HIS A 140 -13.89 3.51 -3.21
C HIS A 140 -14.49 4.92 -3.45
N ASN A 141 -13.88 5.67 -4.36
CA ASN A 141 -14.37 6.95 -4.82
C ASN A 141 -14.75 6.91 -6.32
N ARG A 142 -14.91 8.05 -6.97
CA ARG A 142 -15.28 8.18 -8.39
C ARG A 142 -14.22 8.91 -9.22
N LEU A 143 -12.98 8.90 -8.76
CA LEU A 143 -11.86 9.57 -9.42
C LEU A 143 -11.65 8.97 -10.82
N ARG A 144 -11.58 9.83 -11.83
CA ARG A 144 -11.39 9.43 -13.24
C ARG A 144 -9.99 9.70 -13.75
N GLU A 145 -9.38 10.72 -13.21
CA GLU A 145 -8.04 11.18 -13.48
C GLU A 145 -7.42 11.69 -12.19
N VAL A 146 -6.17 11.40 -11.97
CA VAL A 146 -5.42 11.84 -10.78
C VAL A 146 -4.06 12.33 -11.22
N SER A 147 -3.69 13.54 -10.79
CA SER A 147 -2.33 14.04 -10.94
C SER A 147 -1.46 13.52 -9.81
N VAL A 148 -0.30 12.96 -10.16
CA VAL A 148 0.70 12.53 -9.18
C VAL A 148 1.17 13.71 -8.31
N SER A 149 1.18 14.94 -8.87
CA SER A 149 1.54 16.14 -8.13
C SER A 149 0.59 16.49 -6.98
N ALA A 150 -0.66 15.96 -6.98
CA ALA A 150 -1.57 16.14 -5.85
C ALA A 150 -1.02 15.58 -4.54
N PHE A 151 -0.10 14.60 -4.63
CA PHE A 151 0.52 13.94 -3.49
C PHE A 151 1.88 14.53 -3.09
N THR A 152 2.22 15.70 -3.56
CA THR A 152 3.36 16.45 -3.05
C THR A 152 3.05 16.89 -1.63
N THR A 153 3.87 16.47 -0.65
CA THR A 153 3.65 16.72 0.77
C THR A 153 4.86 17.38 1.41
N HIS A 154 4.70 17.99 2.58
CA HIS A 154 5.81 18.48 3.42
C HIS A 154 6.47 17.38 4.27
N SER A 155 6.44 16.14 3.80
CA SER A 155 6.86 14.95 4.55
C SER A 155 8.37 14.85 4.86
N GLN A 156 9.19 15.80 4.43
CA GLN A 156 10.64 15.79 4.64
C GLN A 156 11.33 14.47 4.25
N GLY A 157 10.87 13.84 3.17
CA GLY A 157 11.41 12.57 2.69
C GLY A 157 10.82 11.31 3.35
N ARG A 158 9.79 11.44 4.19
CA ARG A 158 9.06 10.26 4.70
C ARG A 158 8.35 9.55 3.56
N ALA A 159 8.23 8.22 3.70
CA ALA A 159 7.45 7.39 2.80
C ALA A 159 5.98 7.82 2.81
N LEU A 160 5.39 7.93 1.61
CA LEU A 160 3.96 8.17 1.45
C LEU A 160 3.31 6.91 0.88
N HIS A 161 2.24 6.46 1.53
CA HIS A 161 1.37 5.37 1.10
C HIS A 161 0.08 5.98 0.56
N VAL A 162 -0.30 5.60 -0.67
CA VAL A 162 -1.50 6.11 -1.34
C VAL A 162 -2.36 4.95 -1.81
N ASP A 163 -3.59 4.88 -1.31
CA ASP A 163 -4.60 3.96 -1.81
C ASP A 163 -5.61 4.68 -2.71
N LEU A 164 -5.61 4.33 -3.99
CA LEU A 164 -6.53 4.81 -5.02
C LEU A 164 -7.38 3.66 -5.59
N SER A 165 -7.43 2.52 -4.91
CA SER A 165 -8.16 1.36 -5.38
C SER A 165 -9.67 1.62 -5.50
N HIS A 166 -10.36 0.80 -6.30
CA HIS A 166 -11.81 0.89 -6.49
C HIS A 166 -12.31 2.29 -6.91
N ASN A 167 -11.60 2.91 -7.85
CA ASN A 167 -11.97 4.16 -8.47
C ASN A 167 -12.33 3.96 -9.96
N LEU A 168 -12.40 5.02 -10.72
CA LEU A 168 -12.70 5.01 -12.15
C LEU A 168 -11.51 5.48 -12.99
N ILE A 169 -10.29 5.40 -12.46
CA ILE A 169 -9.08 5.98 -13.04
C ILE A 169 -8.73 5.27 -14.34
N ARG A 170 -8.59 6.07 -15.41
CA ARG A 170 -8.17 5.59 -16.74
C ARG A 170 -6.72 5.90 -17.03
N HIS A 171 -6.20 6.97 -16.48
CA HIS A 171 -4.79 7.39 -16.58
C HIS A 171 -4.41 8.26 -15.40
N LEU A 172 -3.12 8.27 -15.10
CA LEU A 172 -2.51 9.21 -14.16
C LEU A 172 -1.81 10.30 -14.95
N VAL A 173 -1.95 11.54 -14.49
CA VAL A 173 -1.14 12.64 -15.00
C VAL A 173 0.22 12.57 -14.29
N PRO A 174 1.32 12.33 -15.03
CA PRO A 174 2.63 12.18 -14.41
C PRO A 174 3.08 13.50 -13.76
N HIS A 175 3.97 13.38 -12.81
CA HIS A 175 4.62 14.55 -12.23
C HIS A 175 5.53 15.17 -13.31
N HIS A 176 5.15 16.33 -13.82
CA HIS A 176 6.08 17.12 -14.62
C HIS A 176 6.97 17.87 -13.63
N ALA A 177 8.27 17.62 -13.66
CA ALA A 177 9.27 18.37 -12.90
C ALA A 177 9.21 19.86 -13.31
N GLN A 178 8.22 20.58 -12.81
CA GLN A 178 8.23 22.03 -12.80
C GLN A 178 9.29 22.43 -11.80
N ALA A 179 10.16 23.34 -12.18
CA ALA A 179 11.43 23.67 -11.52
C ALA A 179 11.34 24.02 -10.01
N ASN A 180 10.17 24.04 -9.39
CA ASN A 180 9.93 24.50 -8.03
C ASN A 180 9.07 23.55 -7.16
N LEU A 181 8.58 22.42 -7.68
CA LEU A 181 7.80 21.47 -6.88
C LEU A 181 8.65 20.25 -6.55
N PRO A 182 8.71 19.84 -5.27
CA PRO A 182 9.41 18.63 -4.89
C PRO A 182 8.72 17.41 -5.50
N THR A 183 9.50 16.38 -5.83
CA THR A 183 8.97 15.09 -6.31
C THR A 183 8.19 14.42 -5.17
N PRO A 184 6.98 13.90 -5.42
CA PRO A 184 6.23 13.15 -4.42
C PRO A 184 7.02 11.93 -3.93
N THR A 185 6.99 11.68 -2.62
CA THR A 185 7.72 10.59 -1.98
C THR A 185 6.90 9.29 -1.88
N ILE A 186 6.04 9.02 -2.88
CA ILE A 186 5.16 7.85 -2.89
C ILE A 186 6.02 6.58 -2.96
N GLN A 187 5.98 5.77 -1.91
CA GLN A 187 6.64 4.48 -1.86
C GLN A 187 5.68 3.31 -2.03
N SER A 188 4.41 3.48 -1.66
CA SER A 188 3.36 2.50 -1.88
C SER A 188 2.21 3.13 -2.64
N LEU A 189 1.82 2.52 -3.75
CA LEU A 189 0.71 2.97 -4.59
C LEU A 189 -0.21 1.80 -4.93
N ASN A 190 -1.45 1.89 -4.46
CA ASN A 190 -2.49 0.93 -4.80
C ASN A 190 -3.43 1.54 -5.83
N LEU A 191 -3.43 0.98 -7.04
CA LEU A 191 -4.30 1.35 -8.16
C LEU A 191 -5.25 0.21 -8.55
N ALA A 192 -5.43 -0.78 -7.69
CA ALA A 192 -6.26 -1.94 -7.97
C ALA A 192 -7.72 -1.55 -8.27
N TRP A 193 -8.36 -2.37 -9.12
CA TRP A 193 -9.79 -2.23 -9.45
C TRP A 193 -10.16 -0.85 -10.01
N ASN A 194 -9.33 -0.34 -10.90
CA ASN A 194 -9.55 0.87 -11.68
C ASN A 194 -9.89 0.54 -13.15
N ARG A 195 -9.68 1.47 -14.06
CA ARG A 195 -9.98 1.35 -15.49
C ARG A 195 -8.75 1.55 -16.36
N LEU A 196 -7.57 1.26 -15.84
CA LEU A 196 -6.32 1.39 -16.57
C LEU A 196 -6.23 0.33 -17.67
N ARG A 197 -5.95 0.75 -18.91
CA ARG A 197 -5.72 -0.14 -20.05
C ARG A 197 -4.25 -0.35 -20.34
N THR A 198 -3.41 0.50 -19.83
CA THR A 198 -1.93 0.45 -19.91
C THR A 198 -1.35 0.75 -18.54
N VAL A 199 -0.15 0.31 -18.28
CA VAL A 199 0.59 0.71 -17.09
C VAL A 199 0.80 2.24 -17.14
N PRO A 200 0.47 2.98 -16.08
CA PRO A 200 0.67 4.42 -16.07
C PRO A 200 2.16 4.78 -16.00
N ASN A 201 2.53 5.94 -16.51
CA ASN A 201 3.89 6.45 -16.34
C ASN A 201 4.12 6.89 -14.89
N LEU A 202 4.93 6.12 -14.17
CA LEU A 202 5.30 6.31 -12.77
C LEU A 202 6.80 6.58 -12.61
N GLN A 203 7.47 6.91 -13.73
CA GLN A 203 8.89 7.28 -13.71
C GLN A 203 9.12 8.38 -12.67
N ASP A 204 10.25 8.35 -12.00
CA ASP A 204 10.68 9.29 -10.97
C ASP A 204 10.01 9.14 -9.58
N LEU A 205 9.05 8.22 -9.42
CA LEU A 205 8.52 7.89 -8.10
C LEU A 205 9.39 6.84 -7.41
N PRO A 206 9.72 7.03 -6.11
CA PRO A 206 10.53 6.09 -5.35
C PRO A 206 9.73 4.85 -4.89
N LEU A 207 8.95 4.25 -5.79
CA LEU A 207 8.04 3.14 -5.49
C LEU A 207 8.79 1.91 -4.99
N ARG A 208 8.24 1.31 -3.93
CA ARG A 208 8.60 -0.02 -3.41
C ARG A 208 7.48 -1.02 -3.61
N TYR A 209 6.25 -0.56 -3.53
CA TYR A 209 5.05 -1.35 -3.70
C TYR A 209 4.15 -0.73 -4.78
N LEU A 210 3.65 -1.56 -5.70
CA LEU A 210 2.68 -1.17 -6.72
C LEU A 210 1.65 -2.29 -6.90
N SER A 211 0.35 -1.97 -6.76
CA SER A 211 -0.73 -2.86 -7.18
C SER A 211 -1.49 -2.25 -8.36
N LEU A 212 -1.69 -3.08 -9.39
CA LEU A 212 -2.48 -2.79 -10.58
C LEU A 212 -3.60 -3.81 -10.78
N ASP A 213 -3.94 -4.57 -9.74
CA ASP A 213 -4.90 -5.68 -9.77
C ASP A 213 -6.25 -5.28 -10.34
N GLY A 214 -6.93 -6.21 -10.99
CA GLY A 214 -8.31 -6.01 -11.45
C GLY A 214 -8.48 -4.93 -12.54
N ASN A 215 -7.41 -4.36 -13.08
CA ASN A 215 -7.48 -3.39 -14.16
C ASN A 215 -7.63 -4.07 -15.53
N PRO A 216 -8.27 -3.43 -16.53
CA PRO A 216 -8.40 -3.96 -17.89
C PRO A 216 -7.12 -3.77 -18.72
N LEU A 217 -5.95 -4.07 -18.16
CA LEU A 217 -4.68 -3.99 -18.87
C LEU A 217 -4.67 -4.96 -20.05
N VAL A 218 -4.20 -4.50 -21.21
CA VAL A 218 -4.19 -5.30 -22.44
C VAL A 218 -2.83 -5.94 -22.74
N ALA A 219 -1.76 -5.39 -22.20
CA ALA A 219 -0.40 -5.93 -22.33
C ALA A 219 0.52 -5.34 -21.25
N ILE A 220 1.59 -6.07 -20.95
CA ILE A 220 2.79 -5.54 -20.28
C ILE A 220 3.90 -5.52 -21.33
N SER A 221 4.52 -4.38 -21.51
CA SER A 221 5.45 -4.09 -22.60
C SER A 221 6.80 -3.57 -22.06
N PRO A 222 7.89 -3.70 -22.81
CA PRO A 222 9.16 -3.04 -22.49
C PRO A 222 8.97 -1.53 -22.27
N GLY A 223 9.55 -1.02 -21.20
CA GLY A 223 9.45 0.40 -20.80
C GLY A 223 8.23 0.77 -19.95
N ASP A 224 7.26 -0.12 -19.75
CA ASP A 224 6.09 0.14 -18.92
C ASP A 224 6.48 0.44 -17.45
N PHE A 225 7.60 -0.10 -16.99
CA PHE A 225 8.09 0.11 -15.62
C PHE A 225 9.39 0.93 -15.59
N LYS A 226 9.60 1.79 -16.59
CA LYS A 226 10.78 2.62 -16.68
C LYS A 226 10.97 3.47 -15.42
N GLY A 227 12.21 3.47 -14.90
CA GLY A 227 12.59 4.23 -13.71
C GLY A 227 12.20 3.57 -12.38
N LEU A 228 11.55 2.40 -12.37
CA LEU A 228 11.10 1.71 -11.16
C LEU A 228 12.07 0.60 -10.69
N ALA A 229 13.38 0.78 -10.88
CA ALA A 229 14.39 -0.20 -10.47
C ALA A 229 14.38 -0.51 -8.96
N GLY A 230 13.84 0.40 -8.14
CA GLY A 230 13.67 0.21 -6.69
C GLY A 230 12.41 -0.54 -6.28
N LEU A 231 11.52 -0.90 -7.22
CA LEU A 231 10.29 -1.60 -6.91
C LEU A 231 10.61 -3.02 -6.37
N THR A 232 10.03 -3.35 -5.23
CA THR A 232 10.23 -4.64 -4.56
C THR A 232 9.02 -5.55 -4.67
N HIS A 233 7.82 -4.99 -4.72
CA HIS A 233 6.57 -5.73 -4.78
C HIS A 233 5.69 -5.21 -5.91
N LEU A 234 5.30 -6.09 -6.83
CA LEU A 234 4.39 -5.78 -7.93
C LEU A 234 3.24 -6.79 -7.95
N SER A 235 2.01 -6.28 -7.85
CA SER A 235 0.81 -7.09 -8.02
C SER A 235 0.12 -6.74 -9.34
N LEU A 236 -0.14 -7.78 -10.13
CA LEU A 236 -0.80 -7.77 -11.43
C LEU A 236 -1.87 -8.88 -11.47
N SER A 237 -2.53 -9.12 -10.34
CA SER A 237 -3.53 -10.18 -10.25
C SER A 237 -4.86 -9.79 -10.88
N SER A 238 -5.67 -10.78 -11.21
CA SER A 238 -7.05 -10.58 -11.69
C SER A 238 -7.18 -9.67 -12.92
N LEU A 239 -6.17 -9.66 -13.79
CA LEU A 239 -6.17 -8.93 -15.05
C LEU A 239 -6.86 -9.79 -16.15
N HIS A 240 -8.17 -9.93 -16.08
CA HIS A 240 -8.95 -10.84 -16.92
C HIS A 240 -8.81 -10.61 -18.43
N GLY A 241 -8.29 -9.47 -18.83
CA GLY A 241 -8.03 -9.10 -20.23
C GLY A 241 -6.61 -9.34 -20.72
N LEU A 242 -5.69 -9.74 -19.85
CA LEU A 242 -4.25 -9.83 -20.18
C LEU A 242 -3.96 -11.18 -20.89
N PRO A 243 -3.68 -11.18 -22.21
CA PRO A 243 -3.46 -12.43 -22.94
C PRO A 243 -2.02 -12.92 -22.86
N LYS A 244 -1.07 -12.01 -22.72
CA LYS A 244 0.36 -12.31 -22.69
C LYS A 244 1.19 -11.15 -22.12
N LEU A 245 2.33 -11.51 -21.55
CA LEU A 245 3.43 -10.60 -21.24
C LEU A 245 4.35 -10.52 -22.46
N LYS A 246 4.74 -9.32 -22.85
CA LYS A 246 5.71 -9.19 -23.95
C LYS A 246 7.13 -9.52 -23.45
N PRO A 247 8.02 -10.01 -24.31
CA PRO A 247 9.42 -10.18 -23.98
C PRO A 247 10.00 -8.90 -23.38
N TYR A 248 10.82 -9.02 -22.35
CA TYR A 248 11.48 -7.91 -21.64
C TYR A 248 10.52 -6.91 -20.96
N GLY A 249 9.24 -7.25 -20.77
CA GLY A 249 8.28 -6.36 -20.10
C GLY A 249 8.66 -5.98 -18.68
N PHE A 250 9.41 -6.83 -17.97
CA PHE A 250 9.87 -6.60 -16.60
C PHE A 250 11.38 -6.28 -16.52
N HIS A 251 12.06 -6.05 -17.64
CA HIS A 251 13.52 -5.96 -17.69
C HIS A 251 14.10 -4.88 -16.74
N GLU A 252 13.37 -3.83 -16.48
CA GLU A 252 13.81 -2.72 -15.62
C GLU A 252 13.63 -2.98 -14.13
N LEU A 253 12.88 -4.03 -13.74
CA LEU A 253 12.54 -4.35 -12.37
C LEU A 253 13.60 -5.21 -11.66
N GLN A 254 14.85 -4.78 -11.69
CA GLN A 254 15.98 -5.55 -11.16
C GLN A 254 15.92 -5.78 -9.65
N GLY A 255 15.22 -4.91 -8.91
CA GLY A 255 15.04 -5.02 -7.47
C GLY A 255 13.78 -5.79 -7.04
N LEU A 256 12.97 -6.29 -8.01
CA LEU A 256 11.70 -6.94 -7.69
C LEU A 256 11.92 -8.25 -6.94
N GLN A 257 11.25 -8.39 -5.80
CA GLN A 257 11.31 -9.54 -4.92
C GLN A 257 10.03 -10.36 -4.97
N VAL A 258 8.88 -9.71 -5.07
CA VAL A 258 7.56 -10.35 -5.10
C VAL A 258 6.81 -9.93 -6.36
N LEU A 259 6.37 -10.94 -7.14
CA LEU A 259 5.52 -10.74 -8.30
C LEU A 259 4.26 -11.61 -8.17
N ASP A 260 3.11 -10.97 -8.10
CA ASP A 260 1.82 -11.63 -8.14
C ASP A 260 1.21 -11.49 -9.55
N LEU A 261 1.00 -12.62 -10.21
CA LEU A 261 0.30 -12.75 -11.49
C LEU A 261 -0.93 -13.65 -11.36
N SER A 262 -1.41 -13.89 -10.15
CA SER A 262 -2.50 -14.81 -9.87
C SER A 262 -3.82 -14.40 -10.55
N ASN A 263 -4.70 -15.36 -10.74
CA ASN A 263 -6.04 -15.14 -11.31
C ASN A 263 -6.06 -14.44 -12.68
N ASN A 264 -5.07 -14.75 -13.51
CA ASN A 264 -4.99 -14.29 -14.92
C ASN A 264 -5.29 -15.46 -15.89
N PRO A 265 -6.56 -15.85 -16.05
CA PRO A 265 -6.92 -17.08 -16.76
C PRO A 265 -6.63 -17.05 -18.27
N LYS A 266 -6.42 -15.88 -18.86
CA LYS A 266 -6.07 -15.73 -20.27
C LYS A 266 -4.57 -15.63 -20.53
N LEU A 267 -3.76 -15.52 -19.46
CA LEU A 267 -2.32 -15.37 -19.58
C LEU A 267 -1.69 -16.67 -20.08
N LYS A 268 -1.05 -16.60 -21.25
CA LYS A 268 -0.42 -17.74 -21.90
C LYS A 268 1.10 -17.61 -21.93
N TRP A 269 1.76 -18.74 -21.94
CA TRP A 269 3.21 -18.82 -22.10
C TRP A 269 3.64 -18.23 -23.46
N ALA A 270 4.60 -17.31 -23.43
CA ALA A 270 5.13 -16.64 -24.63
C ALA A 270 6.67 -16.72 -24.75
N GLY A 271 7.31 -17.58 -23.94
CA GLY A 271 8.75 -17.75 -23.90
C GLY A 271 9.36 -17.29 -22.57
N ALA A 272 10.60 -17.73 -22.30
CA ALA A 272 11.29 -17.41 -21.05
C ALA A 272 11.61 -15.92 -20.90
N GLU A 273 11.75 -15.22 -22.01
CA GLU A 273 12.06 -13.78 -22.07
C GLU A 273 10.95 -12.90 -21.45
N MET A 274 9.74 -13.44 -21.24
CA MET A 274 8.67 -12.72 -20.58
C MET A 274 9.02 -12.34 -19.13
N PHE A 275 9.92 -13.10 -18.49
CA PHE A 275 10.40 -12.86 -17.13
C PHE A 275 11.84 -12.33 -17.07
N SER A 276 12.40 -11.90 -18.20
CA SER A 276 13.74 -11.33 -18.25
C SER A 276 13.85 -10.09 -17.35
N GLY A 277 14.96 -10.00 -16.61
CA GLY A 277 15.24 -8.88 -15.69
C GLY A 277 14.91 -9.15 -14.23
N LEU A 278 14.20 -10.23 -13.89
CA LEU A 278 13.73 -10.55 -12.54
C LEU A 278 14.79 -11.34 -11.72
N GLY A 279 16.05 -10.90 -11.74
CA GLY A 279 17.15 -11.61 -11.05
C GLY A 279 17.04 -11.65 -9.53
N SER A 280 16.32 -10.71 -8.91
CA SER A 280 16.13 -10.61 -7.46
C SER A 280 14.82 -11.25 -6.97
N LEU A 281 14.04 -11.85 -7.88
CA LEU A 281 12.71 -12.37 -7.56
C LEU A 281 12.79 -13.54 -6.57
N GLN A 282 12.11 -13.42 -5.45
CA GLN A 282 12.05 -14.39 -4.37
C GLN A 282 10.73 -15.15 -4.36
N GLU A 283 9.64 -14.47 -4.71
CA GLU A 283 8.31 -15.03 -4.68
C GLU A 283 7.57 -14.73 -5.98
N LEU A 284 6.96 -15.78 -6.56
CA LEU A 284 6.18 -15.70 -7.78
C LEU A 284 4.84 -16.42 -7.58
N ASP A 285 3.73 -15.68 -7.74
CA ASP A 285 2.41 -16.29 -7.72
C ASP A 285 1.82 -16.37 -9.14
N LEU A 286 1.58 -17.60 -9.60
CA LEU A 286 0.97 -17.94 -10.89
C LEU A 286 -0.35 -18.71 -10.70
N SER A 287 -0.91 -18.73 -9.49
CA SER A 287 -2.15 -19.45 -9.22
C SER A 287 -3.30 -18.90 -10.05
N GLY A 288 -4.14 -19.77 -10.59
CA GLY A 288 -5.25 -19.36 -11.46
C GLY A 288 -4.83 -18.80 -12.83
N THR A 289 -3.62 -19.14 -13.32
CA THR A 289 -3.17 -18.87 -14.70
C THR A 289 -3.09 -20.13 -15.54
N ASP A 290 -3.05 -19.98 -16.87
CA ASP A 290 -2.84 -21.07 -17.83
C ASP A 290 -1.34 -21.31 -18.13
N LEU A 291 -0.44 -20.86 -17.24
CA LEU A 291 1.02 -20.97 -17.40
C LEU A 291 1.59 -22.32 -16.95
N VAL A 292 0.76 -23.26 -16.55
CA VAL A 292 1.16 -24.59 -16.06
C VAL A 292 0.94 -25.64 -17.17
N PRO A 293 1.87 -26.59 -17.40
CA PRO A 293 3.13 -26.84 -16.66
C PRO A 293 4.23 -25.84 -16.98
N LEU A 294 5.01 -25.50 -15.95
CA LEU A 294 6.16 -24.61 -16.11
C LEU A 294 7.30 -25.34 -16.81
N PRO A 295 7.98 -24.72 -17.78
CA PRO A 295 9.18 -25.28 -18.38
C PRO A 295 10.28 -25.48 -17.30
N GLU A 296 10.96 -26.64 -17.34
CA GLU A 296 12.06 -26.94 -16.38
C GLU A 296 13.15 -25.86 -16.38
N MET A 297 13.42 -25.26 -17.54
CA MET A 297 14.43 -24.20 -17.71
C MET A 297 14.01 -22.88 -17.07
N LEU A 298 12.73 -22.67 -16.73
CA LEU A 298 12.25 -21.40 -16.17
C LEU A 298 12.95 -21.06 -14.84
N LEU A 299 13.15 -22.06 -13.99
CA LEU A 299 13.79 -21.86 -12.68
C LEU A 299 15.24 -21.38 -12.77
N LEU A 300 15.91 -21.58 -13.90
CA LEU A 300 17.25 -21.04 -14.14
C LEU A 300 17.27 -19.53 -14.33
N HIS A 301 16.14 -18.94 -14.72
CA HIS A 301 15.99 -17.50 -14.88
C HIS A 301 15.75 -16.77 -13.53
N PHE A 302 15.46 -17.51 -12.47
CA PHE A 302 15.17 -16.97 -11.14
C PHE A 302 16.16 -17.45 -10.08
N PRO A 303 17.40 -16.95 -10.08
CA PRO A 303 18.43 -17.45 -9.15
C PRO A 303 18.10 -17.22 -7.67
N ALA A 304 17.31 -16.18 -7.36
CA ALA A 304 16.92 -15.81 -6.01
C ALA A 304 15.58 -16.43 -5.56
N LEU A 305 14.87 -17.15 -6.43
CA LEU A 305 13.52 -17.64 -6.15
C LEU A 305 13.48 -18.61 -4.96
N GLN A 306 12.61 -18.33 -4.01
CA GLN A 306 12.40 -19.11 -2.82
C GLN A 306 11.04 -19.83 -2.85
N SER A 307 10.02 -19.19 -3.41
CA SER A 307 8.65 -19.69 -3.40
C SER A 307 7.96 -19.41 -4.74
N ILE A 308 7.21 -20.39 -5.23
CA ILE A 308 6.33 -20.24 -6.38
C ILE A 308 4.99 -20.91 -6.09
N SER A 309 3.89 -20.19 -6.32
CA SER A 309 2.53 -20.71 -6.24
C SER A 309 2.04 -21.04 -7.65
N VAL A 310 1.55 -22.28 -7.86
CA VAL A 310 1.06 -22.75 -9.14
C VAL A 310 -0.26 -23.52 -8.94
N GLY A 311 -1.23 -23.28 -9.80
CA GLY A 311 -2.53 -23.95 -9.74
C GLY A 311 -3.40 -23.54 -8.54
N GLN A 312 -4.45 -24.32 -8.26
CA GLN A 312 -5.33 -24.10 -7.11
C GLN A 312 -4.74 -24.79 -5.86
N GLY A 313 -4.02 -24.03 -5.05
CA GLY A 313 -3.55 -24.48 -3.74
C GLY A 313 -2.23 -25.25 -3.74
N VAL A 314 -1.46 -25.26 -4.83
CA VAL A 314 -0.13 -25.87 -4.85
C VAL A 314 0.93 -24.79 -4.71
N ARG A 315 1.72 -24.88 -3.66
CA ARG A 315 2.87 -24.01 -3.40
C ARG A 315 4.15 -24.82 -3.39
N CYS A 316 5.14 -24.37 -4.14
CA CYS A 316 6.44 -25.01 -4.24
C CYS A 316 7.51 -24.11 -3.58
N GLN A 317 8.32 -24.70 -2.72
CA GLN A 317 9.43 -24.01 -2.04
C GLN A 317 10.76 -24.62 -2.43
N ARG A 318 11.79 -23.80 -2.48
CA ARG A 318 13.16 -24.26 -2.73
C ARG A 318 13.66 -25.01 -1.49
N LEU A 319 14.04 -26.29 -1.67
CA LEU A 319 14.74 -27.04 -0.63
C LEU A 319 16.18 -26.51 -0.56
N VAL A 320 16.51 -25.82 0.52
CA VAL A 320 17.90 -25.62 0.91
C VAL A 320 18.38 -26.92 1.51
N ARG A 321 19.13 -27.73 0.77
CA ARG A 321 19.88 -28.81 1.37
C ARG A 321 20.98 -28.19 2.24
N GLU A 322 20.80 -28.23 3.54
CA GLU A 322 21.91 -28.01 4.48
C GLU A 322 23.04 -28.96 4.14
N GLY A 323 24.20 -28.38 3.80
CA GLY A 323 25.27 -29.09 3.14
C GLY A 323 25.95 -30.14 4.00
N ALA A 324 26.15 -31.30 3.43
CA ALA A 324 27.34 -32.13 3.73
C ALA A 324 28.54 -31.49 2.98
N TYR A 325 29.53 -31.00 3.70
CA TYR A 325 30.85 -30.69 3.15
C TYR A 325 31.61 -32.01 2.94
N PRO A 326 32.37 -32.15 1.87
CA PRO A 326 32.86 -31.21 0.86
C PRO A 326 32.16 -31.35 -0.50
N ARG A 327 32.00 -30.23 -1.21
CA ARG A 327 31.48 -30.20 -2.58
C ARG A 327 32.45 -30.89 -3.52
N GLN A 328 31.99 -31.94 -4.21
CA GLN A 328 32.72 -32.47 -5.37
C GLN A 328 32.59 -31.46 -6.54
N PRO A 329 33.71 -31.08 -7.19
CA PRO A 329 33.68 -30.25 -8.38
C PRO A 329 33.01 -31.02 -9.52
N GLY A 330 31.90 -30.48 -10.06
CA GLY A 330 31.21 -31.04 -11.23
C GLY A 330 29.76 -31.47 -11.03
N SER A 331 29.18 -31.44 -9.83
CA SER A 331 27.76 -31.69 -9.67
C SER A 331 26.95 -30.41 -9.92
N SER A 332 26.25 -30.32 -11.05
CA SER A 332 25.20 -29.32 -11.23
C SER A 332 24.17 -29.53 -10.15
N SER A 333 24.03 -28.57 -9.24
CA SER A 333 22.98 -28.63 -8.21
C SER A 333 21.65 -28.51 -8.93
N LYS A 334 20.94 -29.63 -9.11
CA LYS A 334 19.54 -29.62 -9.53
C LYS A 334 18.78 -28.84 -8.46
N VAL A 335 18.25 -27.70 -8.82
CA VAL A 335 17.33 -26.92 -7.95
C VAL A 335 16.09 -27.78 -7.81
N ALA A 336 15.88 -28.37 -6.65
CA ALA A 336 14.68 -29.15 -6.36
C ALA A 336 13.67 -28.21 -5.67
N LEU A 337 12.49 -28.11 -6.24
CA LEU A 337 11.33 -27.49 -5.58
C LEU A 337 10.54 -28.60 -4.87
N HIS A 338 10.16 -28.37 -3.64
CA HIS A 338 9.22 -29.21 -2.90
C HIS A 338 7.84 -28.57 -2.96
N CYS A 339 6.89 -29.24 -3.59
CA CYS A 339 5.52 -28.73 -3.75
C CYS A 339 4.61 -29.39 -2.71
N ILE A 340 3.83 -28.57 -2.02
CA ILE A 340 2.80 -28.98 -1.06
C ILE A 340 1.44 -28.47 -1.51
N ASP A 341 0.38 -29.24 -1.28
CA ASP A 341 -0.99 -28.79 -1.47
C ASP A 341 -1.37 -27.92 -0.26
N ALA A 342 -1.65 -26.65 -0.46
CA ALA A 342 -2.00 -25.71 0.60
C ALA A 342 -3.37 -26.03 1.27
N ARG A 343 -4.10 -27.00 0.75
CA ARG A 343 -5.34 -27.51 1.37
C ARG A 343 -5.11 -28.53 2.48
N GLU A 344 -3.90 -29.09 2.59
CA GLU A 344 -3.53 -29.89 3.75
C GLU A 344 -3.13 -28.96 4.92
N PRO A 345 -3.64 -29.21 6.16
CA PRO A 345 -3.25 -28.37 7.29
C PRO A 345 -1.75 -28.52 7.50
N ALA A 346 -1.03 -27.43 7.28
CA ALA A 346 0.41 -27.37 7.46
C ALA A 346 0.76 -27.82 8.89
N VAL A 347 1.55 -28.86 9.00
CA VAL A 347 2.29 -29.14 10.24
C VAL A 347 3.11 -27.88 10.51
N ARG A 348 2.70 -27.12 11.53
CA ARG A 348 3.28 -25.83 11.88
C ARG A 348 4.78 -25.98 12.12
N ASN A 349 5.56 -25.56 11.14
CA ASN A 349 6.96 -25.24 11.39
C ASN A 349 6.97 -23.79 11.89
N PRO A 350 7.35 -23.52 13.17
CA PRO A 350 7.20 -22.22 13.80
C PRO A 350 8.08 -21.11 13.19
N ASN A 351 8.87 -21.41 12.17
CA ASN A 351 9.81 -20.49 11.53
C ASN A 351 9.39 -20.03 10.13
N LEU A 352 8.19 -20.36 9.66
CA LEU A 352 7.69 -19.87 8.38
C LEU A 352 6.65 -18.76 8.62
N VAL A 353 7.05 -17.53 8.41
CA VAL A 353 6.14 -16.39 8.25
C VAL A 353 5.45 -16.56 6.89
N THR A 354 4.16 -16.86 6.90
CA THR A 354 3.34 -16.98 5.69
C THR A 354 3.05 -15.60 5.10
N ASN A 355 3.10 -15.47 3.78
CA ASN A 355 2.96 -14.19 3.07
C ASN A 355 1.61 -13.49 3.23
N ASP A 356 0.53 -14.22 3.58
CA ASP A 356 -0.73 -13.59 4.00
C ASP A 356 -0.52 -12.61 5.16
N VAL A 357 0.47 -12.89 6.01
CA VAL A 357 0.89 -12.00 7.10
C VAL A 357 1.64 -10.76 6.57
N VAL A 358 2.36 -10.87 5.44
CA VAL A 358 3.11 -9.72 4.88
C VAL A 358 2.15 -8.71 4.24
N TRP A 359 1.11 -9.18 3.54
CA TRP A 359 0.09 -8.30 2.96
C TRP A 359 -0.77 -7.63 4.03
N ASP A 360 -1.15 -8.37 5.08
CA ASP A 360 -1.88 -7.83 6.23
C ASP A 360 -0.96 -7.03 7.18
N GLN A 361 0.33 -7.35 7.29
CA GLN A 361 1.28 -6.55 8.07
C GLN A 361 1.64 -5.23 7.39
N LEU A 362 1.66 -5.15 6.06
CA LEU A 362 1.78 -3.87 5.35
C LEU A 362 0.54 -3.01 5.53
N LYS A 363 -0.65 -3.61 5.66
CA LYS A 363 -1.89 -2.92 6.05
C LYS A 363 -1.90 -2.51 7.53
N THR A 364 -1.41 -3.38 8.43
CA THR A 364 -1.39 -3.10 9.88
C THR A 364 -0.20 -2.26 10.34
N ALA A 365 0.93 -2.26 9.64
CA ALA A 365 2.03 -1.34 9.90
C ALA A 365 1.71 0.11 9.47
N ALA A 366 0.66 0.30 8.66
CA ALA A 366 0.11 1.61 8.34
C ALA A 366 -0.94 2.10 9.37
N LEU A 367 -1.30 1.26 10.35
CA LEU A 367 -2.30 1.55 11.40
C LEU A 367 -1.72 1.45 12.82
N GLY A 368 -0.40 1.30 12.95
CA GLY A 368 0.29 1.20 14.24
C GLY A 368 1.30 2.29 14.49
#